data_0bfee7ac676eda9ff39ba85cff18a9b1
#
_entry.id   0bfee7ac676eda9ff39ba85cff18a9b1
#
_cell.length_a   1.000
_cell.length_b   1.000
_cell.length_c   1.000
_cell.angle_alpha   90.00
_cell.angle_beta   90.00
_cell.angle_gamma   90.00
#
_symmetry.space_group_name_H-M   'P 1'
#
loop_
_entity.id
_entity.type
_entity.pdbx_description
1 polymer ?
#
loop_
_entity_poly.entity_id
_entity_poly.type
_entity_poly.pdbx_seq_one_letter_code
_entity_poly.pdbx_strand_id
1 'polypeptide(L)'
;RQRQMCIRDSNMEDVRRIGSSMPFPMIIRPAFTLGGTGGGIAYNMEDLEEIAGDGLTASPVSEVMIEQSVIGWKEFEMEVMRDTADNCVIVCSIENVDAMGVHTGDSITVAPAQTLTDREYQKMRDASLAIMREIGVETGGSNVQFGVNPANGELVIIEMNPRVSRS
;
A
#
# COMPACT_ATOMS: atom_id res chain seq x y z
N ARG A 1 -6.16 -7.12 15.00
CA ARG A 1 -4.89 -7.83 14.73
C ARG A 1 -4.24 -7.11 13.57
N GLN A 2 -3.15 -6.40 13.81
CA GLN A 2 -2.28 -5.90 12.75
C GLN A 2 -1.74 -7.13 12.01
N ARG A 3 -2.14 -7.32 10.75
CA ARG A 3 -1.42 -8.25 9.87
C ARG A 3 -0.07 -7.62 9.55
N GLN A 4 1.00 -8.38 9.77
CA GLN A 4 2.31 -8.00 9.26
C GLN A 4 2.27 -8.14 7.73
N MET A 5 1.95 -7.06 7.04
CA MET A 5 1.94 -7.00 5.58
C MET A 5 3.32 -6.74 5.00
N CYS A 6 4.28 -6.41 5.85
CA CYS A 6 5.61 -5.99 5.47
C CYS A 6 6.60 -6.46 6.54
N ILE A 7 7.61 -7.22 6.13
CA ILE A 7 8.67 -7.73 7.00
C ILE A 7 10.01 -7.38 6.36
N ARG A 8 10.94 -6.87 7.17
CA ARG A 8 12.30 -6.58 6.75
C ARG A 8 13.21 -7.70 7.25
N ASP A 9 14.00 -8.28 6.36
CA ASP A 9 14.88 -9.41 6.67
C ASP A 9 16.25 -9.30 6.01
N SER A 10 17.23 -9.96 6.64
CA SER A 10 18.64 -9.93 6.27
C SER A 10 19.25 -11.31 5.99
N ASN A 11 18.44 -12.37 5.98
CA ASN A 11 18.93 -13.73 5.69
C ASN A 11 17.86 -14.63 5.04
N MET A 12 18.29 -15.68 4.34
CA MET A 12 17.42 -16.59 3.59
C MET A 12 16.56 -17.50 4.47
N GLU A 13 16.94 -17.75 5.72
CA GLU A 13 16.11 -18.55 6.64
C GLU A 13 14.83 -17.80 7.01
N ASP A 14 14.95 -16.52 7.30
CA ASP A 14 13.82 -15.65 7.57
C ASP A 14 12.93 -15.47 6.33
N VAL A 15 13.53 -15.35 5.13
CA VAL A 15 12.78 -15.32 3.86
C VAL A 15 11.88 -16.54 3.71
N ARG A 16 12.40 -17.75 3.96
CA ARG A 16 11.61 -19.00 3.90
C ARG A 16 10.50 -19.04 4.94
N ARG A 17 10.79 -18.58 6.15
CA ARG A 17 9.79 -18.48 7.22
C ARG A 17 8.65 -17.54 6.84
N ILE A 18 8.95 -16.41 6.23
CA ILE A 18 7.94 -15.46 5.72
C ILE A 18 7.13 -16.09 4.61
N GLY A 19 7.77 -16.69 3.61
CA GLY A 19 7.11 -17.37 2.50
C GLY A 19 6.12 -18.43 2.93
N SER A 20 6.38 -19.07 4.10
CA SER A 20 5.47 -20.04 4.71
C SER A 20 4.31 -19.42 5.49
N SER A 21 4.39 -18.12 5.83
CA SER A 21 3.43 -17.42 6.71
C SER A 21 2.53 -16.41 6.01
N MET A 22 2.94 -15.94 4.82
CA MET A 22 2.21 -14.96 4.02
C MET A 22 1.70 -15.56 2.72
N PRO A 23 0.54 -15.11 2.21
CA PRO A 23 0.01 -15.58 0.93
C PRO A 23 0.80 -14.98 -0.24
N PHE A 24 0.96 -15.73 -1.31
CA PHE A 24 1.43 -15.24 -2.60
C PHE A 24 0.29 -14.52 -3.37
N PRO A 25 0.64 -13.62 -4.31
CA PRO A 25 1.98 -13.15 -4.64
C PRO A 25 2.58 -12.21 -3.59
N MET A 26 3.93 -12.15 -3.54
CA MET A 26 4.68 -11.27 -2.65
C MET A 26 5.56 -10.31 -3.46
N ILE A 27 5.74 -9.08 -2.96
CA ILE A 27 6.66 -8.09 -3.52
C ILE A 27 7.94 -8.10 -2.69
N ILE A 28 9.08 -8.18 -3.35
CA ILE A 28 10.41 -8.09 -2.73
C ILE A 28 11.04 -6.77 -3.14
N ARG A 29 11.50 -5.99 -2.15
CA ARG A 29 12.17 -4.71 -2.37
C ARG A 29 13.48 -4.68 -1.58
N PRO A 30 14.64 -4.71 -2.26
CA PRO A 30 15.93 -4.52 -1.59
C PRO A 30 16.04 -3.13 -1.00
N ALA A 31 16.63 -3.02 0.19
CA ALA A 31 16.88 -1.74 0.83
C ALA A 31 17.98 -0.95 0.09
N PHE A 32 17.77 0.35 -0.07
CA PHE A 32 18.72 1.31 -0.65
C PHE A 32 19.18 1.00 -2.09
N THR A 33 18.36 0.33 -2.90
CA THR A 33 18.61 0.15 -4.33
C THR A 33 17.86 1.21 -5.15
N LEU A 34 18.37 1.51 -6.35
CA LEU A 34 17.77 2.45 -7.28
C LEU A 34 17.08 1.69 -8.43
N GLY A 35 15.96 2.22 -8.89
CA GLY A 35 15.29 1.73 -10.10
C GLY A 35 14.74 0.31 -10.01
N GLY A 36 14.49 -0.20 -8.79
CA GLY A 36 13.94 -1.54 -8.60
C GLY A 36 14.96 -2.69 -8.77
N THR A 37 16.26 -2.38 -8.84
CA THR A 37 17.33 -3.39 -9.00
C THR A 37 17.28 -4.45 -7.90
N GLY A 38 17.23 -5.72 -8.26
CA GLY A 38 17.17 -6.87 -7.34
C GLY A 38 15.81 -7.07 -6.68
N GLY A 39 14.79 -6.30 -7.05
CA GLY A 39 13.41 -6.45 -6.59
C GLY A 39 12.55 -7.18 -7.61
N GLY A 40 11.40 -7.68 -7.17
CA GLY A 40 10.47 -8.37 -8.05
C GLY A 40 9.20 -8.83 -7.34
N ILE A 41 8.40 -9.61 -8.06
CA ILE A 41 7.16 -10.22 -7.57
C ILE A 41 7.34 -11.73 -7.62
N ALA A 42 7.21 -12.36 -6.45
CA ALA A 42 7.23 -13.81 -6.29
C ALA A 42 5.80 -14.36 -6.31
N TYR A 43 5.56 -15.36 -7.13
CA TYR A 43 4.26 -16.05 -7.21
C TYR A 43 4.26 -17.40 -6.47
N ASN A 44 5.43 -17.89 -6.10
CA ASN A 44 5.66 -19.14 -5.38
C ASN A 44 6.94 -19.04 -4.54
N MET A 45 7.27 -20.13 -3.82
CA MET A 45 8.44 -20.16 -2.94
C MET A 45 9.76 -20.12 -3.71
N GLU A 46 9.84 -20.73 -4.89
CA GLU A 46 11.03 -20.76 -5.72
C GLU A 46 11.38 -19.35 -6.21
N ASP A 47 10.38 -18.62 -6.75
CA ASP A 47 10.54 -17.21 -7.13
C ASP A 47 10.98 -16.36 -5.94
N LEU A 48 10.38 -16.60 -4.76
CA LEU A 48 10.70 -15.85 -3.55
C LEU A 48 12.17 -16.04 -3.14
N GLU A 49 12.66 -17.26 -3.15
CA GLU A 49 14.06 -17.56 -2.79
C GLU A 49 15.05 -16.95 -3.80
N GLU A 50 14.76 -17.04 -5.10
CA GLU A 50 15.60 -16.47 -6.15
C GLU A 50 15.66 -14.93 -6.03
N ILE A 51 14.50 -14.27 -6.06
CA ILE A 51 14.42 -12.80 -6.05
C ILE A 51 14.96 -12.23 -4.73
N ALA A 52 14.67 -12.85 -3.58
CA ALA A 52 15.18 -12.40 -2.31
C ALA A 52 16.70 -12.59 -2.19
N GLY A 53 17.26 -13.67 -2.73
CA GLY A 53 18.70 -13.90 -2.80
C GLY A 53 19.42 -12.82 -3.60
N ASP A 54 18.91 -12.49 -4.78
CA ASP A 54 19.40 -11.40 -5.63
C ASP A 54 19.27 -10.05 -4.91
N GLY A 55 18.12 -9.82 -4.26
CA GLY A 55 17.85 -8.61 -3.50
C GLY A 55 18.80 -8.40 -2.33
N LEU A 56 19.08 -9.44 -1.55
CA LEU A 56 20.04 -9.40 -0.44
C LEU A 56 21.45 -9.09 -0.95
N THR A 57 21.81 -9.61 -2.13
CA THR A 57 23.11 -9.34 -2.77
C THR A 57 23.20 -7.91 -3.31
N ALA A 58 22.11 -7.40 -3.89
CA ALA A 58 22.03 -6.06 -4.47
C ALA A 58 21.97 -4.97 -3.40
N SER A 59 21.41 -5.27 -2.22
CA SER A 59 21.27 -4.31 -1.13
C SER A 59 22.62 -4.03 -0.44
N PRO A 60 23.06 -2.75 -0.34
CA PRO A 60 24.29 -2.38 0.36
C PRO A 60 24.32 -2.77 1.84
N VAL A 61 23.17 -2.98 2.44
CA VAL A 61 23.00 -3.38 3.85
C VAL A 61 22.52 -4.82 4.00
N SER A 62 22.45 -5.58 2.89
CA SER A 62 21.97 -6.96 2.83
C SER A 62 20.60 -7.14 3.49
N GLU A 63 19.68 -6.22 3.18
CA GLU A 63 18.29 -6.27 3.67
C GLU A 63 17.31 -6.25 2.50
N VAL A 64 16.25 -7.04 2.62
CA VAL A 64 15.08 -7.00 1.73
C VAL A 64 13.81 -6.79 2.55
N MET A 65 12.88 -6.08 1.97
CA MET A 65 11.52 -5.95 2.48
C MET A 65 10.61 -6.88 1.66
N ILE A 66 9.84 -7.71 2.34
CA ILE A 66 8.89 -8.64 1.72
C ILE A 66 7.49 -8.18 2.12
N GLU A 67 6.66 -7.92 1.14
CA GLU A 67 5.30 -7.41 1.30
C GLU A 67 4.29 -8.32 0.61
N GLN A 68 3.10 -8.45 1.19
CA GLN A 68 1.98 -9.06 0.48
C GLN A 68 1.62 -8.19 -0.72
N SER A 69 1.55 -8.77 -1.90
CA SER A 69 1.11 -8.06 -3.09
C SER A 69 -0.40 -7.79 -3.05
N VAL A 70 -0.75 -6.59 -3.47
CA VAL A 70 -2.15 -6.16 -3.66
C VAL A 70 -2.47 -5.93 -5.15
N ILE A 71 -1.66 -6.48 -6.05
CA ILE A 71 -1.92 -6.43 -7.50
C ILE A 71 -3.31 -7.01 -7.79
N GLY A 72 -4.06 -6.32 -8.63
CA GLY A 72 -5.42 -6.71 -8.98
C GLY A 72 -6.49 -6.30 -7.96
N TRP A 73 -6.11 -5.67 -6.83
CA TRP A 73 -7.07 -5.09 -5.91
C TRP A 73 -7.61 -3.77 -6.48
N LYS A 74 -8.80 -3.37 -6.02
CA LYS A 74 -9.34 -2.04 -6.32
C LYS A 74 -8.56 -0.97 -5.58
N GLU A 75 -8.30 0.14 -6.25
CA GLU A 75 -7.61 1.29 -5.66
C GLU A 75 -8.57 2.45 -5.44
N PHE A 76 -8.53 3.00 -4.22
CA PHE A 76 -9.30 4.17 -3.84
C PHE A 76 -8.43 5.16 -3.10
N GLU A 77 -8.82 6.43 -3.18
CA GLU A 77 -8.15 7.52 -2.48
C GLU A 77 -9.18 8.36 -1.73
N MET A 78 -8.78 8.89 -0.59
CA MET A 78 -9.53 9.88 0.17
C MET A 78 -8.75 11.18 0.23
N GLU A 79 -9.34 12.25 -0.27
CA GLU A 79 -8.85 13.60 -0.04
C GLU A 79 -9.37 14.11 1.29
N VAL A 80 -8.46 14.40 2.21
CA VAL A 80 -8.78 14.75 3.59
C VAL A 80 -8.19 16.12 3.91
N MET A 81 -8.95 16.96 4.59
CA MET A 81 -8.44 18.21 5.14
C MET A 81 -8.62 18.22 6.66
N ARG A 82 -7.63 18.75 7.35
CA ARG A 82 -7.67 18.97 8.81
C ARG A 82 -7.14 20.35 9.15
N ASP A 83 -7.75 21.00 10.13
CA ASP A 83 -7.28 22.27 10.69
C ASP A 83 -6.68 22.10 12.11
N THR A 84 -6.14 23.16 12.65
CA THR A 84 -5.54 23.21 13.99
C THR A 84 -6.55 23.03 15.13
N ALA A 85 -7.84 23.17 14.86
CA ALA A 85 -8.93 22.94 15.81
C ALA A 85 -9.47 21.50 15.78
N ASP A 86 -8.77 20.59 15.05
CA ASP A 86 -9.15 19.20 14.80
C ASP A 86 -10.47 19.03 14.02
N ASN A 87 -10.90 20.06 13.30
CA ASN A 87 -11.94 19.86 12.29
C ASN A 87 -11.33 19.06 11.12
N CYS A 88 -11.86 17.87 10.90
CA CYS A 88 -11.36 16.98 9.88
C CYS A 88 -12.48 16.54 8.94
N VAL A 89 -12.29 16.71 7.64
CA VAL A 89 -13.31 16.45 6.62
C VAL A 89 -12.75 15.68 5.46
N ILE A 90 -13.53 14.73 4.94
CA ILE A 90 -13.28 14.12 3.63
C ILE A 90 -13.83 15.08 2.57
N VAL A 91 -12.95 15.60 1.74
CA VAL A 91 -13.29 16.52 0.65
C VAL A 91 -13.93 15.75 -0.50
N CYS A 92 -13.29 14.66 -0.92
CA CYS A 92 -13.84 13.73 -1.90
C CYS A 92 -13.24 12.33 -1.75
N SER A 93 -13.92 11.35 -2.33
CA SER A 93 -13.41 10.02 -2.58
C SER A 93 -13.07 9.87 -4.06
N ILE A 94 -11.99 9.16 -4.36
CA ILE A 94 -11.49 8.96 -5.71
C ILE A 94 -11.38 7.45 -5.94
N GLU A 95 -11.69 7.00 -7.13
CA GLU A 95 -11.53 5.62 -7.58
C GLU A 95 -10.65 5.58 -8.82
N ASN A 96 -9.62 4.75 -8.78
CA ASN A 96 -8.87 4.35 -9.96
C ASN A 96 -9.60 3.14 -10.60
N VAL A 97 -10.05 3.30 -11.84
CA VAL A 97 -10.84 2.28 -12.55
C VAL A 97 -10.00 1.06 -12.85
N ASP A 98 -8.72 1.27 -13.15
CA ASP A 98 -7.75 0.20 -13.32
C ASP A 98 -7.34 -0.39 -11.97
N ALA A 99 -7.15 -1.71 -11.96
CA ALA A 99 -6.71 -2.41 -10.76
C ALA A 99 -5.28 -2.02 -10.35
N MET A 100 -4.96 -2.16 -9.07
CA MET A 100 -3.61 -1.95 -8.54
C MET A 100 -2.57 -2.74 -9.33
N GLY A 101 -1.48 -2.08 -9.67
CA GLY A 101 -0.42 -2.57 -10.56
C GLY A 101 -0.32 -1.75 -11.85
N VAL A 102 -1.37 -1.03 -12.23
CA VAL A 102 -1.30 0.04 -13.24
C VAL A 102 -0.88 1.34 -12.54
N HIS A 103 0.05 2.08 -13.15
CA HIS A 103 0.50 3.34 -12.57
C HIS A 103 -0.66 4.35 -12.53
N THR A 104 -0.84 5.04 -11.40
CA THR A 104 -1.95 5.99 -11.17
C THR A 104 -2.07 7.04 -12.27
N GLY A 105 -0.95 7.52 -12.81
CA GLY A 105 -0.91 8.49 -13.93
C GLY A 105 -1.39 7.93 -15.28
N ASP A 106 -1.52 6.63 -15.41
CA ASP A 106 -1.96 5.92 -16.63
C ASP A 106 -3.37 5.32 -16.46
N SER A 107 -3.99 5.48 -15.28
CA SER A 107 -5.31 4.98 -14.94
C SER A 107 -6.39 6.03 -15.15
N ILE A 108 -7.60 5.58 -15.47
CA ILE A 108 -8.80 6.43 -15.46
C ILE A 108 -9.21 6.65 -14.01
N THR A 109 -9.24 7.92 -13.61
CA THR A 109 -9.59 8.34 -12.26
C THR A 109 -10.98 8.96 -12.24
N VAL A 110 -11.84 8.55 -11.30
CA VAL A 110 -13.22 9.03 -11.15
C VAL A 110 -13.42 9.57 -9.73
N ALA A 111 -13.99 10.78 -9.64
CA ALA A 111 -14.41 11.39 -8.39
C ALA A 111 -15.86 11.90 -8.49
N PRO A 112 -16.75 11.58 -7.53
CA PRO A 112 -16.52 10.68 -6.39
C PRO A 112 -16.42 9.21 -6.82
N ALA A 113 -15.85 8.36 -5.96
CA ALA A 113 -15.79 6.91 -6.17
C ALA A 113 -17.18 6.32 -6.42
N GLN A 114 -17.30 5.46 -7.42
CA GLN A 114 -18.58 4.95 -7.93
C GLN A 114 -18.93 3.55 -7.40
N THR A 115 -17.93 2.73 -7.05
CA THR A 115 -18.14 1.31 -6.70
C THR A 115 -17.95 1.00 -5.22
N LEU A 116 -17.74 2.02 -4.37
CA LEU A 116 -17.70 1.86 -2.91
C LEU A 116 -19.09 1.62 -2.34
N THR A 117 -19.19 0.61 -1.47
CA THR A 117 -20.34 0.49 -0.59
C THR A 117 -20.24 1.51 0.55
N ASP A 118 -21.38 1.90 1.15
CA ASP A 118 -21.39 2.77 2.34
C ASP A 118 -20.48 2.26 3.45
N ARG A 119 -20.46 0.96 3.67
CA ARG A 119 -19.65 0.32 4.69
C ARG A 119 -18.15 0.47 4.43
N GLU A 120 -17.72 0.31 3.20
CA GLU A 120 -16.32 0.50 2.79
C GLU A 120 -15.93 1.97 2.91
N TYR A 121 -16.78 2.86 2.39
CA TYR A 121 -16.58 4.31 2.52
C TYR A 121 -16.41 4.76 3.97
N GLN A 122 -17.28 4.30 4.88
CA GLN A 122 -17.19 4.66 6.29
C GLN A 122 -15.90 4.15 6.95
N LYS A 123 -15.47 2.93 6.61
CA LYS A 123 -14.19 2.40 7.10
C LYS A 123 -13.00 3.22 6.60
N MET A 124 -12.98 3.58 5.32
CA MET A 124 -11.91 4.41 4.75
C MET A 124 -11.90 5.80 5.37
N ARG A 125 -13.08 6.40 5.54
CA ARG A 125 -13.23 7.69 6.22
C ARG A 125 -12.63 7.64 7.62
N ASP A 126 -13.08 6.70 8.44
CA ASP A 126 -12.65 6.60 9.83
C ASP A 126 -11.14 6.32 9.93
N ALA A 127 -10.59 5.47 9.06
CA ALA A 127 -9.16 5.24 8.94
C ALA A 127 -8.39 6.50 8.54
N SER A 128 -8.88 7.24 7.55
CA SER A 128 -8.26 8.49 7.10
C SER A 128 -8.21 9.53 8.21
N LEU A 129 -9.31 9.74 8.94
CA LEU A 129 -9.36 10.66 10.06
C LEU A 129 -8.39 10.26 11.19
N ALA A 130 -8.28 8.96 11.47
CA ALA A 130 -7.33 8.45 12.47
C ALA A 130 -5.88 8.66 12.03
N ILE A 131 -5.55 8.40 10.77
CA ILE A 131 -4.22 8.60 10.20
C ILE A 131 -3.80 10.08 10.28
N MET A 132 -4.69 11.01 9.90
CA MET A 132 -4.42 12.44 9.96
C MET A 132 -4.04 12.91 11.36
N ARG A 133 -4.71 12.36 12.38
CA ARG A 133 -4.43 12.67 13.79
C ARG A 133 -3.14 12.05 14.27
N GLU A 134 -2.91 10.77 13.95
CA GLU A 134 -1.72 10.04 14.39
C GLU A 134 -0.43 10.61 13.80
N ILE A 135 -0.45 10.99 12.52
CA ILE A 135 0.70 11.61 11.85
C ILE A 135 0.88 13.08 12.29
N GLY A 136 -0.18 13.71 12.79
CA GLY A 136 -0.11 15.09 13.26
C GLY A 136 -0.18 16.13 12.15
N VAL A 137 -0.84 15.83 11.02
CA VAL A 137 -1.13 16.85 10.00
C VAL A 137 -2.17 17.80 10.57
N GLU A 138 -1.77 19.05 10.80
CA GLU A 138 -2.62 20.06 11.45
C GLU A 138 -3.17 21.10 10.49
N THR A 139 -2.55 21.25 9.32
CA THR A 139 -2.98 22.25 8.33
C THR A 139 -2.83 21.71 6.92
N GLY A 140 -3.91 21.75 6.15
CA GLY A 140 -3.88 21.42 4.74
C GLY A 140 -4.52 20.09 4.36
N GLY A 141 -4.39 19.76 3.08
CA GLY A 141 -4.91 18.54 2.49
C GLY A 141 -3.92 17.39 2.52
N SER A 142 -4.46 16.20 2.62
CA SER A 142 -3.69 14.96 2.48
C SER A 142 -4.47 13.96 1.66
N ASN A 143 -3.75 13.17 0.90
CA ASN A 143 -4.28 12.07 0.11
C ASN A 143 -3.95 10.75 0.82
N VAL A 144 -4.96 9.95 1.12
CA VAL A 144 -4.80 8.62 1.73
C VAL A 144 -5.24 7.57 0.73
N GLN A 145 -4.33 6.67 0.37
CA GLN A 145 -4.55 5.61 -0.62
C GLN A 145 -4.87 4.27 0.04
N PHE A 146 -5.87 3.60 -0.50
CA PHE A 146 -6.40 2.33 -0.02
C PHE A 146 -6.46 1.29 -1.13
N GLY A 147 -6.12 0.03 -0.77
CA GLY A 147 -6.41 -1.15 -1.56
C GLY A 147 -7.60 -1.90 -0.98
N VAL A 148 -8.53 -2.34 -1.83
CA VAL A 148 -9.66 -3.19 -1.43
C VAL A 148 -9.63 -4.48 -2.21
N ASN A 149 -9.56 -5.59 -1.49
CA ASN A 149 -9.61 -6.91 -2.09
C ASN A 149 -11.01 -7.16 -2.68
N PRO A 150 -11.15 -7.33 -4.00
CA PRO A 150 -12.47 -7.52 -4.62
C PRO A 150 -13.15 -8.83 -4.22
N ALA A 151 -12.39 -9.82 -3.72
CA ALA A 151 -12.94 -11.12 -3.35
C ALA A 151 -13.60 -11.16 -1.96
N ASN A 152 -13.11 -10.35 -1.01
CA ASN A 152 -13.55 -10.45 0.39
C ASN A 152 -13.76 -9.09 1.07
N GLY A 153 -13.49 -7.97 0.39
CA GLY A 153 -13.60 -6.61 0.94
C GLY A 153 -12.54 -6.27 2.00
N GLU A 154 -11.43 -7.01 2.04
CA GLU A 154 -10.29 -6.67 2.90
C GLU A 154 -9.73 -5.32 2.48
N LEU A 155 -9.57 -4.43 3.46
CA LEU A 155 -9.06 -3.08 3.27
C LEU A 155 -7.63 -2.98 3.78
N VAL A 156 -6.75 -2.41 2.97
CA VAL A 156 -5.38 -2.06 3.36
C VAL A 156 -5.11 -0.59 3.06
N ILE A 157 -4.28 0.03 3.89
CA ILE A 157 -3.76 1.36 3.66
C ILE A 157 -2.44 1.20 2.92
N ILE A 158 -2.33 1.86 1.77
CA ILE A 158 -1.12 1.82 0.95
C ILE A 158 -0.15 2.89 1.41
N GLU A 159 -0.58 4.14 1.36
CA GLU A 159 0.22 5.28 1.79
C GLU A 159 -0.64 6.48 2.15
N MET A 160 -0.01 7.44 2.83
CA MET A 160 -0.57 8.77 3.04
C MET A 160 0.43 9.81 2.56
N ASN A 161 -0.03 10.69 1.72
CA ASN A 161 0.73 11.80 1.18
C ASN A 161 0.24 13.11 1.80
N PRO A 162 1.08 13.90 2.51
CA PRO A 162 0.68 15.17 3.12
C PRO A 162 0.60 16.29 2.06
N ARG A 163 -0.16 16.04 1.03
CA ARG A 163 -0.47 16.94 -0.09
C ARG A 163 -1.77 16.50 -0.73
N VAL A 164 -2.42 17.38 -1.48
CA VAL A 164 -3.58 17.00 -2.32
C VAL A 164 -3.16 16.04 -3.45
N SER A 165 -4.09 15.26 -3.95
CA SER A 165 -3.87 14.39 -5.12
C SER A 165 -3.38 15.21 -6.32
N ARG A 166 -2.66 14.52 -7.21
CA ARG A 166 -2.27 15.03 -8.52
C ARG A 166 -3.06 14.37 -9.65
N SER A 167 -3.97 13.48 -9.29
CA SER A 167 -4.87 12.77 -10.20
C SER A 167 -5.95 13.68 -10.75
#